data_a5582820ac6232d06cacd51bd9052e7c
#
_entry.id   a5582820ac6232d06cacd51bd9052e7c
#
_cell.length_a   1.000
_cell.length_b   1.000
_cell.length_c   1.000
_cell.angle_alpha   90.00
_cell.angle_beta   90.00
_cell.angle_gamma   90.00
#
_symmetry.space_group_name_H-M   'P 1'
#
loop_
_entity.id
_entity.type
_entity.pdbx_description
1 polymer ?
#
loop_
_entity_poly.entity_id
_entity_poly.type
_entity_poly.pdbx_seq_one_letter_code
_entity_poly.pdbx_strand_id
1 'polypeptide(L)'
;MLSASVERVGNTSVVHCAGQIVVGEGLSALRDTVLCELDKHTIFLDLSRVDRIDAGGLGLLVFLHTSVNGLGTALKLLSPSAQVTEVLKLTKLDSVFTLYPAADTDSELLHSAGEPYEASA
;
A
#
# COMPACT_ATOMS: atom_id res chain seq x y z
N MET A 1 -16.56 -3.36 -5.79
CA MET A 1 -15.59 -4.16 -6.55
C MET A 1 -14.19 -3.56 -6.40
N LEU A 2 -13.17 -4.39 -6.33
CA LEU A 2 -11.81 -3.92 -6.16
C LEU A 2 -11.04 -4.07 -7.47
N SER A 3 -10.36 -3.01 -7.87
CA SER A 3 -9.45 -3.08 -9.02
C SER A 3 -8.07 -2.62 -8.58
N ALA A 4 -7.05 -3.15 -9.24
CA ALA A 4 -5.67 -2.80 -8.95
C ALA A 4 -4.87 -2.77 -10.24
N SER A 5 -4.03 -1.76 -10.36
CA SER A 5 -3.11 -1.65 -11.49
C SER A 5 -1.73 -1.30 -10.96
N VAL A 6 -0.70 -1.71 -11.69
CA VAL A 6 0.67 -1.54 -11.24
C VAL A 6 1.39 -0.54 -12.14
N GLU A 7 2.03 0.41 -11.51
CA GLU A 7 2.91 1.36 -12.18
C GLU A 7 4.32 1.15 -11.64
N ARG A 8 5.29 0.95 -12.52
CA ARG A 8 6.67 0.72 -12.12
C ARG A 8 7.54 1.89 -12.48
N VAL A 9 8.30 2.37 -11.48
CA VAL A 9 9.22 3.49 -11.67
C VAL A 9 10.54 3.07 -11.05
N GLY A 10 11.53 2.74 -11.89
CA GLY A 10 12.81 2.26 -11.41
C GLY A 10 12.64 1.00 -10.58
N ASN A 11 13.17 1.02 -9.37
CA ASN A 11 13.10 -0.12 -8.46
C ASN A 11 11.93 0.01 -7.48
N THR A 12 10.88 0.71 -7.89
CA THR A 12 9.69 0.97 -7.08
C THR A 12 8.46 0.58 -7.87
N SER A 13 7.48 -0.03 -7.19
CA SER A 13 6.18 -0.29 -7.79
C SER A 13 5.12 0.44 -7.01
N VAL A 14 4.12 0.97 -7.72
CA VAL A 14 2.93 1.55 -7.10
C VAL A 14 1.74 0.72 -7.55
N VAL A 15 1.03 0.15 -6.58
CA VAL A 15 -0.19 -0.61 -6.86
C VAL A 15 -1.35 0.34 -6.58
N HIS A 16 -2.00 0.79 -7.65
CA HIS A 16 -3.14 1.71 -7.54
C HIS A 16 -4.40 0.90 -7.32
N CYS A 17 -4.99 1.05 -6.15
CA CYS A 17 -6.20 0.32 -5.78
C CYS A 17 -7.41 1.24 -5.87
N ALA A 18 -8.53 0.71 -6.34
CA ALA A 18 -9.77 1.46 -6.40
C ALA A 18 -10.93 0.55 -6.03
N GLY A 19 -11.86 1.09 -5.24
CA GLY A 19 -13.05 0.36 -4.84
C GLY A 19 -13.02 0.01 -3.36
N GLN A 20 -13.26 -1.24 -3.05
CA GLN A 20 -13.41 -1.69 -1.66
C GLN A 20 -12.48 -2.85 -1.37
N ILE A 21 -11.70 -2.72 -0.30
CA ILE A 21 -10.83 -3.80 0.16
C ILE A 21 -11.57 -4.55 1.25
N VAL A 22 -12.49 -5.41 0.83
CA VAL A 22 -13.38 -6.12 1.73
C VAL A 22 -13.48 -7.57 1.31
N VAL A 23 -13.88 -8.42 2.24
CA VAL A 23 -14.07 -9.85 1.97
C VAL A 23 -15.04 -10.02 0.80
N GLY A 24 -14.70 -10.89 -0.14
CA GLY A 24 -15.54 -11.18 -1.30
C GLY A 24 -15.30 -10.25 -2.48
N GLU A 25 -14.42 -9.27 -2.37
CA GLU A 25 -14.21 -8.27 -3.41
C GLU A 25 -12.83 -8.36 -4.06
N GLY A 26 -12.24 -9.55 -4.08
CA GLY A 26 -10.99 -9.73 -4.81
C GLY A 26 -9.73 -9.57 -3.99
N LEU A 27 -9.79 -9.87 -2.70
CA LEU A 27 -8.61 -9.75 -1.83
C LEU A 27 -7.47 -10.64 -2.31
N SER A 28 -7.75 -11.83 -2.81
CA SER A 28 -6.69 -12.70 -3.28
C SER A 28 -6.01 -12.14 -4.52
N ALA A 29 -6.76 -11.46 -5.38
CA ALA A 29 -6.17 -10.83 -6.56
C ALA A 29 -5.23 -9.69 -6.15
N LEU A 30 -5.61 -8.90 -5.15
CA LEU A 30 -4.74 -7.85 -4.66
C LEU A 30 -3.48 -8.44 -4.03
N ARG A 31 -3.63 -9.49 -3.22
CA ARG A 31 -2.50 -10.18 -2.63
C ARG A 31 -1.52 -10.64 -3.72
N ASP A 32 -2.04 -11.30 -4.75
CA ASP A 32 -1.19 -11.83 -5.81
C ASP A 32 -0.51 -10.71 -6.59
N THR A 33 -1.23 -9.61 -6.83
CA THR A 33 -0.65 -8.45 -7.51
C THR A 33 0.54 -7.90 -6.75
N VAL A 34 0.42 -7.76 -5.43
CA VAL A 34 1.53 -7.24 -4.62
C VAL A 34 2.68 -8.24 -4.58
N LEU A 35 2.38 -9.52 -4.40
CA LEU A 35 3.43 -10.52 -4.30
C LEU A 35 4.21 -10.71 -5.60
N CYS A 36 3.64 -10.30 -6.73
CA CYS A 36 4.35 -10.31 -8.00
C CYS A 36 5.41 -9.19 -8.09
N GLU A 37 5.43 -8.26 -7.16
CA GLU A 37 6.36 -7.13 -7.18
C GLU A 37 7.47 -7.25 -6.15
N LEU A 38 7.71 -8.45 -5.63
CA LEU A 38 8.70 -8.66 -4.57
C LEU A 38 10.15 -8.44 -5.00
N ASP A 39 10.39 -8.36 -6.31
CA ASP A 39 11.72 -8.05 -6.82
C ASP A 39 12.05 -6.57 -6.73
N LYS A 40 11.10 -5.74 -6.30
CA LYS A 40 11.31 -4.30 -6.16
C LYS A 40 11.85 -3.97 -4.78
N HIS A 41 12.48 -2.80 -4.67
CA HIS A 41 12.96 -2.30 -3.39
C HIS A 41 11.81 -1.82 -2.52
N THR A 42 10.85 -1.16 -3.13
CA THR A 42 9.71 -0.58 -2.42
C THR A 42 8.43 -0.80 -3.21
N ILE A 43 7.36 -1.14 -2.50
CA ILE A 43 6.03 -1.23 -3.06
C ILE A 43 5.15 -0.23 -2.31
N PHE A 44 4.53 0.69 -3.05
CA PHE A 44 3.50 1.57 -2.50
C PHE A 44 2.14 1.01 -2.84
N LEU A 45 1.25 0.96 -1.87
CA LEU A 45 -0.16 0.72 -2.10
C LEU A 45 -0.86 2.07 -2.11
N ASP A 46 -1.34 2.48 -3.27
CA ASP A 46 -2.09 3.73 -3.39
C ASP A 46 -3.54 3.44 -3.02
N LEU A 47 -3.97 3.99 -1.91
CA LEU A 47 -5.30 3.77 -1.37
C LEU A 47 -6.20 4.99 -1.49
N SER A 48 -5.82 5.95 -2.35
CA SER A 48 -6.57 7.20 -2.48
C SER A 48 -7.97 6.98 -3.04
N ARG A 49 -8.19 5.90 -3.78
CA ARG A 49 -9.49 5.59 -4.37
C ARG A 49 -10.18 4.41 -3.70
N VAL A 50 -9.72 4.05 -2.51
CA VAL A 50 -10.36 2.99 -1.73
C VAL A 50 -11.33 3.67 -0.78
N ASP A 51 -12.62 3.38 -0.95
CA ASP A 51 -13.64 4.05 -0.16
C ASP A 51 -14.15 3.20 1.01
N ARG A 52 -13.71 1.94 1.12
CA ARG A 52 -14.13 1.09 2.21
C ARG A 52 -13.11 -0.02 2.46
N ILE A 53 -12.91 -0.34 3.73
CA ILE A 53 -12.07 -1.46 4.14
C ILE A 53 -12.72 -2.12 5.35
N ASP A 54 -12.78 -3.45 5.37
CA ASP A 54 -13.32 -4.18 6.51
C ASP A 54 -12.21 -4.95 7.22
N ALA A 55 -12.58 -5.75 8.23
CA ALA A 55 -11.59 -6.49 9.00
C ALA A 55 -10.77 -7.45 8.13
N GLY A 56 -11.42 -8.06 7.13
CA GLY A 56 -10.71 -8.95 6.22
C GLY A 56 -9.70 -8.19 5.38
N GLY A 57 -10.08 -7.00 4.91
CA GLY A 57 -9.16 -6.16 4.16
C GLY A 57 -8.00 -5.68 5.01
N LEU A 58 -8.29 -5.27 6.25
CA LEU A 58 -7.22 -4.89 7.17
C LEU A 58 -6.28 -6.05 7.43
N GLY A 59 -6.82 -7.25 7.60
CA GLY A 59 -6.01 -8.44 7.77
C GLY A 59 -5.09 -8.69 6.60
N LEU A 60 -5.58 -8.46 5.39
CA LEU A 60 -4.74 -8.59 4.20
C LEU A 60 -3.62 -7.57 4.21
N LEU A 61 -3.91 -6.31 4.55
CA LEU A 61 -2.87 -5.30 4.59
C LEU A 61 -1.78 -5.64 5.61
N VAL A 62 -2.17 -6.14 6.78
CA VAL A 62 -1.21 -6.55 7.80
C VAL A 62 -0.39 -7.73 7.31
N PHE A 63 -1.04 -8.70 6.69
CA PHE A 63 -0.35 -9.86 6.13
C PHE A 63 0.68 -9.43 5.08
N LEU A 64 0.29 -8.54 4.18
CA LEU A 64 1.20 -8.07 3.14
C LEU A 64 2.35 -7.29 3.73
N HIS A 65 2.07 -6.42 4.70
CA HIS A 65 3.12 -5.64 5.35
C HIS A 65 4.17 -6.55 5.97
N THR A 66 3.71 -7.55 6.73
CA THR A 66 4.61 -8.47 7.42
C THR A 66 5.38 -9.33 6.43
N SER A 67 4.68 -9.89 5.44
CA SER A 67 5.30 -10.81 4.48
C SER A 67 6.31 -10.10 3.59
N VAL A 68 5.93 -8.94 3.05
CA VAL A 68 6.78 -8.21 2.11
C VAL A 68 8.01 -7.67 2.82
N ASN A 69 7.84 -7.06 3.99
CA ASN A 69 8.98 -6.55 4.74
C ASN A 69 9.88 -7.67 5.21
N GLY A 70 9.33 -8.82 5.55
CA GLY A 70 10.12 -9.98 5.94
C GLY A 70 10.98 -10.53 4.81
N LEU A 71 10.63 -10.22 3.56
CA LEU A 71 11.39 -10.65 2.40
C LEU A 71 12.33 -9.57 1.87
N GLY A 72 12.48 -8.47 2.61
CA GLY A 72 13.44 -7.43 2.25
C GLY A 72 12.91 -6.32 1.37
N THR A 73 11.62 -6.32 1.05
CA THR A 73 10.99 -5.28 0.26
C THR A 73 10.13 -4.42 1.20
N ALA A 74 10.23 -3.11 1.09
CA ALA A 74 9.43 -2.22 1.93
C ALA A 74 8.04 -2.05 1.33
N LEU A 75 7.00 -2.24 2.15
CA LEU A 75 5.62 -1.98 1.76
C LEU A 75 5.14 -0.74 2.49
N LYS A 76 4.63 0.24 1.74
CA LYS A 76 4.20 1.52 2.29
C LYS A 76 2.83 1.87 1.73
N LEU A 77 2.05 2.63 2.50
CA LEU A 77 0.71 3.04 2.08
C LEU A 77 0.77 4.48 1.59
N LEU A 78 0.26 4.71 0.38
CA LEU A 78 0.31 6.01 -0.27
C LEU A 78 -1.10 6.60 -0.32
N SER A 79 -1.24 7.82 0.16
CA SER A 79 -2.46 8.61 0.04
C SER A 79 -3.72 7.87 0.52
N PRO A 80 -3.72 7.26 1.71
CA PRO A 80 -4.94 6.58 2.16
C PRO A 80 -6.10 7.57 2.20
N SER A 81 -7.27 7.12 1.73
CA SER A 81 -8.47 7.96 1.76
C SER A 81 -8.85 8.28 3.19
N ALA A 82 -9.75 9.26 3.36
CA ALA A 82 -10.21 9.63 4.70
C ALA A 82 -10.86 8.44 5.40
N GLN A 83 -11.62 7.64 4.67
CA GLN A 83 -12.29 6.48 5.22
C GLN A 83 -11.28 5.42 5.71
N VAL A 84 -10.26 5.14 4.89
CA VAL A 84 -9.23 4.18 5.26
C VAL A 84 -8.40 4.71 6.43
N THR A 85 -8.05 5.98 6.39
CA THR A 85 -7.27 6.60 7.45
C THR A 85 -7.99 6.49 8.79
N GLU A 86 -9.29 6.74 8.80
CA GLU A 86 -10.06 6.66 10.02
C GLU A 86 -10.06 5.25 10.59
N VAL A 87 -10.25 4.25 9.74
CA VAL A 87 -10.25 2.86 10.18
C VAL A 87 -8.86 2.48 10.73
N LEU A 88 -7.80 2.92 10.07
CA LEU A 88 -6.45 2.64 10.55
C LEU A 88 -6.20 3.26 11.93
N LYS A 89 -6.69 4.48 12.15
CA LYS A 89 -6.55 5.14 13.44
C LYS A 89 -7.36 4.45 14.53
N LEU A 90 -8.59 4.07 14.22
CA LEU A 90 -9.46 3.41 15.19
C LEU A 90 -8.90 2.06 15.62
N THR A 91 -8.22 1.37 14.72
CA THR A 91 -7.64 0.07 15.02
C THR A 91 -6.19 0.18 15.48
N LYS A 92 -5.65 1.40 15.54
CA LYS A 92 -4.26 1.69 15.90
C LYS A 92 -3.25 1.06 14.95
N LEU A 93 -3.68 0.73 13.74
CA LEU A 93 -2.78 0.19 12.73
C LEU A 93 -2.02 1.28 12.01
N ASP A 94 -2.39 2.55 12.22
CA ASP A 94 -1.63 3.67 11.65
C ASP A 94 -0.21 3.73 12.19
N SER A 95 0.07 3.09 13.31
CA SER A 95 1.44 3.02 13.85
C SER A 95 2.22 1.83 13.28
N VAL A 96 1.54 0.89 12.62
CA VAL A 96 2.18 -0.28 12.03
C VAL A 96 2.70 0.03 10.64
N PHE A 97 1.93 0.77 9.85
CA PHE A 97 2.28 1.08 8.47
C PHE A 97 3.02 2.40 8.35
N THR A 98 3.87 2.51 7.33
CA THR A 98 4.41 3.80 6.93
C THR A 98 3.42 4.45 5.99
N LEU A 99 2.89 5.62 6.37
CA LEU A 99 1.85 6.31 5.64
C LEU A 99 2.42 7.56 4.97
N TYR A 100 2.10 7.74 3.70
CA TYR A 100 2.45 8.95 2.96
C TYR A 100 1.16 9.68 2.60
N PRO A 101 1.00 10.92 3.06
CA PRO A 101 -0.26 11.64 2.85
C PRO A 101 -0.45 12.10 1.41
N ALA A 102 -1.70 12.39 1.07
CA ALA A 102 -2.04 12.81 -0.29
C ALA A 102 -1.42 14.15 -0.67
N ALA A 103 -1.00 14.95 0.30
CA ALA A 103 -0.40 16.25 0.03
C ALA A 103 0.94 16.11 -0.71
N ASP A 104 1.63 14.99 -0.52
CA ASP A 104 2.86 14.73 -1.24
C ASP A 104 2.53 14.27 -2.65
N THR A 105 3.31 14.70 -3.62
CA THR A 105 3.06 14.29 -4.99
C THR A 105 3.64 12.90 -5.23
N ASP A 106 2.90 12.12 -6.03
CA ASP A 106 3.34 10.78 -6.35
C ASP A 106 4.71 10.77 -7.02
N SER A 107 4.95 11.70 -7.94
CA SER A 107 6.20 11.70 -8.67
C SER A 107 7.38 12.00 -7.76
N GLU A 108 7.20 12.90 -6.79
CA GLU A 108 8.27 13.18 -5.84
C GLU A 108 8.55 11.98 -4.95
N LEU A 109 7.50 11.33 -4.47
CA LEU A 109 7.66 10.15 -3.64
C LEU A 109 8.33 9.02 -4.41
N LEU A 110 7.96 8.82 -5.66
CA LEU A 110 8.54 7.76 -6.47
C LEU A 110 10.02 8.00 -6.71
N HIS A 111 10.41 9.25 -6.97
CA HIS A 111 11.81 9.58 -7.13
C HIS A 111 12.57 9.33 -5.84
N SER A 112 12.02 9.82 -4.73
CA SER A 112 12.67 9.69 -3.44
C SER A 112 12.78 8.23 -3.02
N ALA A 113 11.74 7.44 -3.24
CA ALA A 113 11.74 6.04 -2.85
C ALA A 113 12.83 5.24 -3.56
N GLY A 114 13.31 5.73 -4.69
CA GLY A 114 14.40 5.09 -5.39
C GLY A 114 15.78 5.39 -4.81
N GLU A 115 15.87 6.29 -3.84
CA GLU A 115 17.13 6.68 -3.24
C GLU A 115 17.39 5.89 -1.97
N PRO A 116 18.62 5.39 -1.77
CA PRO A 116 18.91 4.62 -0.57
C PRO A 116 18.63 5.37 0.72
N TYR A 117 18.76 6.67 0.71
CA TYR A 117 18.59 7.46 1.90
C TYR A 117 17.15 7.54 2.34
N GLU A 118 16.22 7.14 1.52
CA GLU A 118 14.83 7.19 1.85
C GLU A 118 14.49 6.46 3.14
N ALA A 119 15.29 5.48 3.49
CA ALA A 119 15.10 4.80 4.75
C ALA A 119 15.18 5.75 5.93
N SER A 120 15.81 6.88 5.76
CA SER A 120 15.97 7.85 6.83
C SER A 120 14.81 8.83 6.92
N ALA A 121 13.98 8.87 5.93
CA ALA A 121 12.90 9.85 5.87
C ALA A 121 11.75 9.55 6.79
#